data_705ef253a6e52691039512ff59697281
#
_entry.id   705ef253a6e52691039512ff59697281
#
_cell.length_a   1.000
_cell.length_b   1.000
_cell.length_c   1.000
_cell.angle_alpha   90.00
_cell.angle_beta   90.00
_cell.angle_gamma   90.00
#
_symmetry.space_group_name_H-M   'P 1'
#
loop_
_entity.id
_entity.type
_entity.pdbx_description
1 polymer ?
#
loop_
_entity_poly.entity_id
_entity_poly.type
_entity_poly.pdbx_seq_one_letter_code
_entity_poly.pdbx_strand_id
1 'polypeptide(L)'
;MSRRIDSEILERTFQENKEEYLNDEKFAIAYQKFQALRNDLQGAATSPLRHLDPLPDHLADDPASVREYNEWRQILSPYVDKEEPDTWLSAPWMAAEFYLYRRLMETLDYFNPESSTYMYDPFAKQKRAGLDTSVATAEPILSQIRDLGKKDVKDGFALASAFALWGNKMDLSIWPADGKADVPGIFQQILASANDNLLHDDTATLVGYGQKLLDNGGGEIDIVVDNAGFELIMDLALADYLIDSGVAKTVRFQLKSHPTFVSDALEKDLREHVEFYANIAEEEYSSCKEAGSRWQGYLSSGKWVCNENSFWVQPPPMWEMPSDLRNDMKSRCDLTFIKGDANYRRLLGDLEWDFSAPFEDVVGNYFPCPVCALRTLKAEVGCGMEKEKVENAMKVDNWSTNGRFGVVHFSMGSTE
;
A
#
# COMPACT_ATOMS: atom_id res chain seq x y z
N MET A 1 -14.42 -14.94 -13.03
CA MET A 1 -13.46 -14.54 -11.99
C MET A 1 -13.84 -15.22 -10.70
N SER A 2 -13.09 -16.24 -10.26
CA SER A 2 -13.32 -16.86 -8.95
C SER A 2 -12.98 -15.82 -7.91
N ARG A 3 -13.98 -15.19 -7.32
CA ARG A 3 -13.79 -14.27 -6.21
C ARG A 3 -13.39 -15.14 -5.02
N ARG A 4 -12.11 -15.17 -4.76
CA ARG A 4 -11.54 -15.64 -3.51
C ARG A 4 -11.77 -14.57 -2.43
N ILE A 5 -13.04 -14.34 -2.07
CA ILE A 5 -13.33 -13.80 -0.75
C ILE A 5 -13.07 -14.99 0.16
N ASP A 6 -11.88 -15.03 0.67
CA ASP A 6 -11.26 -16.29 0.93
C ASP A 6 -11.56 -16.76 2.34
N SER A 7 -12.40 -17.77 2.38
CA SER A 7 -12.20 -18.80 3.41
C SER A 7 -10.69 -19.17 3.51
N GLU A 8 -9.90 -19.10 2.42
CA GLU A 8 -8.45 -19.27 2.41
C GLU A 8 -7.72 -18.20 3.26
N ILE A 9 -8.01 -16.89 3.15
CA ILE A 9 -7.39 -15.87 3.99
C ILE A 9 -7.73 -16.11 5.45
N LEU A 10 -9.01 -16.30 5.78
CA LEU A 10 -9.43 -16.56 7.15
C LEU A 10 -8.89 -17.89 7.66
N GLU A 11 -8.90 -18.95 6.84
CA GLU A 11 -8.36 -20.25 7.22
C GLU A 11 -6.86 -20.15 7.50
N ARG A 12 -6.11 -19.49 6.61
CA ARG A 12 -4.69 -19.27 6.79
C ARG A 12 -4.41 -18.45 8.03
N THR A 13 -5.11 -17.32 8.21
CA THR A 13 -4.99 -16.47 9.40
C THR A 13 -5.27 -17.26 10.68
N PHE A 14 -6.31 -18.10 10.66
CA PHE A 14 -6.62 -18.96 11.79
C PHE A 14 -5.50 -19.98 12.05
N GLN A 15 -4.97 -20.66 11.04
CA GLN A 15 -3.92 -21.66 11.22
C GLN A 15 -2.61 -21.05 11.72
N GLU A 16 -2.25 -19.86 11.25
CA GLU A 16 -1.05 -19.15 11.68
C GLU A 16 -1.12 -18.66 13.13
N ASN A 17 -2.31 -18.34 13.62
CA ASN A 17 -2.55 -17.86 14.99
C ASN A 17 -3.31 -18.87 15.86
N LYS A 18 -3.33 -20.13 15.44
CA LYS A 18 -4.13 -21.18 16.09
C LYS A 18 -3.84 -21.36 17.57
N GLU A 19 -2.59 -21.25 17.97
CA GLU A 19 -2.18 -21.41 19.37
C GLU A 19 -2.78 -20.31 20.24
N GLU A 20 -2.79 -19.05 19.77
CA GLU A 20 -3.40 -17.94 20.48
C GLU A 20 -4.92 -18.11 20.55
N TYR A 21 -5.59 -18.43 19.43
CA TYR A 21 -7.06 -18.57 19.41
C TYR A 21 -7.61 -19.74 20.20
N LEU A 22 -6.87 -20.84 20.32
CA LEU A 22 -7.36 -22.07 20.96
C LEU A 22 -6.83 -22.28 22.38
N ASN A 23 -5.64 -21.74 22.70
CA ASN A 23 -4.95 -22.05 23.94
C ASN A 23 -4.94 -20.87 24.93
N ASP A 24 -5.27 -19.68 24.49
CA ASP A 24 -5.37 -18.49 25.34
C ASP A 24 -6.85 -18.13 25.56
N GLU A 25 -7.31 -18.18 26.81
CA GLU A 25 -8.69 -17.80 27.21
C GLU A 25 -9.04 -16.36 26.77
N LYS A 26 -8.04 -15.50 26.61
CA LYS A 26 -8.21 -14.14 26.13
C LYS A 26 -8.83 -14.07 24.72
N PHE A 27 -8.58 -15.06 23.89
CA PHE A 27 -9.08 -15.14 22.53
C PHE A 27 -10.39 -15.93 22.38
N ALA A 28 -10.96 -16.46 23.45
CA ALA A 28 -12.13 -17.35 23.36
C ALA A 28 -13.34 -16.68 22.67
N ILE A 29 -13.60 -15.42 22.96
CA ILE A 29 -14.71 -14.66 22.35
C ILE A 29 -14.37 -14.35 20.88
N ALA A 30 -13.16 -13.88 20.60
CA ALA A 30 -12.68 -13.60 19.24
C ALA A 30 -12.76 -14.84 18.37
N TYR A 31 -12.40 -16.00 18.90
CA TYR A 31 -12.52 -17.28 18.20
C TYR A 31 -13.95 -17.62 17.78
N GLN A 32 -14.93 -17.45 18.67
CA GLN A 32 -16.34 -17.70 18.34
C GLN A 32 -16.85 -16.77 17.23
N LYS A 33 -16.56 -15.47 17.33
CA LYS A 33 -16.92 -14.49 16.32
C LYS A 33 -16.23 -14.78 14.97
N PHE A 34 -14.95 -15.18 15.00
CA PHE A 34 -14.20 -15.59 13.82
C PHE A 34 -14.83 -16.79 13.14
N GLN A 35 -15.27 -17.82 13.88
CA GLN A 35 -15.97 -18.97 13.33
C GLN A 35 -17.30 -18.58 12.67
N ALA A 36 -18.03 -17.62 13.24
CA ALA A 36 -19.26 -17.11 12.65
C ALA A 36 -18.97 -16.41 11.30
N LEU A 37 -17.97 -15.53 11.23
CA LEU A 37 -17.56 -14.88 9.98
C LEU A 37 -17.09 -15.90 8.94
N ARG A 38 -16.34 -16.93 9.35
CA ARG A 38 -15.92 -18.01 8.45
C ARG A 38 -17.12 -18.77 7.86
N ASN A 39 -18.13 -19.05 8.66
CA ASN A 39 -19.35 -19.73 8.19
C ASN A 39 -20.13 -18.84 7.19
N ASP A 40 -20.21 -17.53 7.43
CA ASP A 40 -20.81 -16.57 6.49
C ASP A 40 -20.09 -16.61 5.14
N LEU A 41 -18.77 -16.68 5.13
CA LEU A 41 -17.97 -16.74 3.90
C LEU A 41 -18.04 -18.09 3.19
N GLN A 42 -18.22 -19.18 3.93
CA GLN A 42 -18.50 -20.49 3.30
C GLN A 42 -19.83 -20.48 2.56
N GLY A 43 -20.80 -19.69 3.01
CA GLY A 43 -22.07 -19.43 2.35
C GLY A 43 -22.09 -18.18 1.47
N ALA A 44 -20.96 -17.67 1.03
CA ALA A 44 -20.79 -16.34 0.41
C ALA A 44 -21.74 -16.02 -0.75
N ALA A 45 -22.21 -17.03 -1.50
CA ALA A 45 -23.18 -16.86 -2.58
C ALA A 45 -24.61 -16.52 -2.09
N THR A 46 -24.93 -16.85 -0.86
CA THR A 46 -26.26 -16.69 -0.26
C THR A 46 -26.27 -15.89 1.03
N SER A 47 -25.11 -15.72 1.68
CA SER A 47 -24.99 -14.91 2.90
C SER A 47 -24.99 -13.42 2.53
N PRO A 48 -26.00 -12.65 2.99
CA PRO A 48 -26.08 -11.22 2.67
C PRO A 48 -25.05 -10.43 3.43
N LEU A 49 -24.63 -9.29 2.84
CA LEU A 49 -23.93 -8.27 3.59
C LEU A 49 -24.87 -7.66 4.64
N ARG A 50 -24.32 -7.14 5.71
CA ARG A 50 -25.05 -6.47 6.79
C ARG A 50 -24.29 -5.25 7.29
N HIS A 51 -24.96 -4.34 7.95
CA HIS A 51 -24.28 -3.25 8.66
C HIS A 51 -23.32 -3.81 9.72
N LEU A 52 -22.34 -3.00 10.09
CA LEU A 52 -21.49 -3.28 11.25
C LEU A 52 -22.36 -3.41 12.52
N ASP A 53 -21.88 -4.16 13.49
CA ASP A 53 -22.55 -4.25 14.77
C ASP A 53 -22.56 -2.85 15.45
N PRO A 54 -23.59 -2.49 16.24
CA PRO A 54 -23.66 -1.21 16.93
C PRO A 54 -22.38 -0.98 17.76
N LEU A 55 -21.91 0.29 17.79
CA LEU A 55 -20.77 0.63 18.62
C LEU A 55 -21.03 0.25 20.09
N PRO A 56 -20.08 -0.39 20.75
CA PRO A 56 -20.13 -0.60 22.19
C PRO A 56 -20.21 0.72 22.96
N ASP A 57 -20.84 0.72 24.14
CA ASP A 57 -21.07 1.93 24.93
C ASP A 57 -19.79 2.75 25.19
N HIS A 58 -18.65 2.08 25.42
CA HIS A 58 -17.37 2.75 25.68
C HIS A 58 -16.77 3.44 24.43
N LEU A 59 -17.22 3.13 23.21
CA LEU A 59 -16.83 3.80 21.96
C LEU A 59 -17.89 4.78 21.47
N ALA A 60 -19.10 4.78 22.05
CA ALA A 60 -20.21 5.62 21.62
C ALA A 60 -19.93 7.13 21.82
N ASP A 61 -19.06 7.48 22.75
CA ASP A 61 -18.65 8.86 23.04
C ASP A 61 -17.30 9.25 22.38
N ASP A 62 -16.62 8.31 21.68
CA ASP A 62 -15.40 8.63 20.93
C ASP A 62 -15.71 9.16 19.53
N PRO A 63 -15.42 10.46 19.24
CA PRO A 63 -15.79 11.05 17.95
C PRO A 63 -15.19 10.36 16.73
N ALA A 64 -14.01 9.77 16.85
CA ALA A 64 -13.34 9.08 15.75
C ALA A 64 -14.05 7.74 15.43
N SER A 65 -14.36 6.95 16.46
CA SER A 65 -15.11 5.70 16.33
C SER A 65 -16.52 5.92 15.79
N VAL A 66 -17.22 6.95 16.29
CA VAL A 66 -18.56 7.31 15.80
C VAL A 66 -18.52 7.74 14.33
N ARG A 67 -17.52 8.53 13.94
CA ARG A 67 -17.34 8.95 12.54
C ARG A 67 -17.10 7.75 11.64
N GLU A 68 -16.13 6.90 11.95
CA GLU A 68 -15.78 5.71 11.18
C GLU A 68 -16.96 4.75 11.04
N TYR A 69 -17.72 4.52 12.14
CA TYR A 69 -18.94 3.72 12.11
C TYR A 69 -20.00 4.28 11.17
N ASN A 70 -20.22 5.60 11.20
CA ASN A 70 -21.19 6.26 10.32
C ASN A 70 -20.74 6.24 8.85
N GLU A 71 -19.45 6.41 8.57
CA GLU A 71 -18.88 6.26 7.24
C GLU A 71 -19.14 4.84 6.69
N TRP A 72 -18.86 3.81 7.47
CA TRP A 72 -19.14 2.43 7.07
C TRP A 72 -20.63 2.16 6.86
N ARG A 73 -21.50 2.76 7.69
CA ARG A 73 -22.93 2.64 7.49
C ARG A 73 -23.39 3.26 6.16
N GLN A 74 -22.83 4.40 5.80
CA GLN A 74 -23.11 5.05 4.49
C GLN A 74 -22.55 4.20 3.33
N ILE A 75 -21.34 3.70 3.45
CA ILE A 75 -20.69 2.84 2.44
C ILE A 75 -21.51 1.57 2.19
N LEU A 76 -22.06 0.95 3.22
CA LEU A 76 -22.81 -0.30 3.13
C LEU A 76 -24.27 -0.11 2.72
N SER A 77 -24.87 1.06 2.95
CA SER A 77 -26.28 1.34 2.69
C SER A 77 -26.74 0.94 1.28
N PRO A 78 -26.02 1.24 0.17
CA PRO A 78 -26.43 0.83 -1.18
C PRO A 78 -26.50 -0.69 -1.39
N TYR A 79 -25.83 -1.47 -0.57
CA TYR A 79 -25.75 -2.93 -0.68
C TYR A 79 -26.66 -3.65 0.31
N VAL A 80 -26.98 -3.00 1.44
CA VAL A 80 -27.71 -3.61 2.56
C VAL A 80 -29.13 -3.11 2.69
N ASP A 81 -29.39 -1.79 2.49
CA ASP A 81 -30.68 -1.15 2.73
C ASP A 81 -31.59 -1.23 1.49
N LYS A 82 -31.81 -2.44 0.99
CA LYS A 82 -32.69 -2.74 -0.16
C LYS A 82 -33.47 -4.02 0.09
N GLU A 83 -34.53 -4.28 -0.69
CA GLU A 83 -35.44 -5.43 -0.52
C GLU A 83 -34.69 -6.78 -0.52
N GLU A 84 -33.74 -6.92 -1.44
CA GLU A 84 -32.81 -8.07 -1.49
C GLU A 84 -31.37 -7.55 -1.30
N PRO A 85 -30.81 -7.63 -0.09
CA PRO A 85 -29.44 -7.21 0.17
C PRO A 85 -28.42 -7.99 -0.69
N ASP A 86 -27.34 -7.30 -1.07
CA ASP A 86 -26.23 -7.97 -1.76
C ASP A 86 -25.58 -9.01 -0.87
N THR A 87 -25.17 -10.10 -1.50
CA THR A 87 -24.34 -11.12 -0.85
C THR A 87 -22.86 -10.77 -0.98
N TRP A 88 -22.00 -11.50 -0.28
CA TRP A 88 -20.55 -11.37 -0.43
C TRP A 88 -20.06 -11.50 -1.89
N LEU A 89 -20.77 -12.30 -2.72
CA LEU A 89 -20.40 -12.50 -4.12
C LEU A 89 -21.12 -11.59 -5.11
N SER A 90 -22.28 -11.04 -4.78
CA SER A 90 -23.01 -10.12 -5.66
C SER A 90 -22.57 -8.67 -5.52
N ALA A 91 -22.08 -8.26 -4.34
CA ALA A 91 -21.53 -6.94 -4.13
C ALA A 91 -20.28 -6.69 -4.99
N PRO A 92 -19.96 -5.42 -5.34
CA PRO A 92 -18.69 -5.07 -5.99
C PRO A 92 -17.49 -5.60 -5.19
N TRP A 93 -16.47 -6.10 -5.91
CA TRP A 93 -15.30 -6.69 -5.27
C TRP A 93 -14.66 -5.76 -4.24
N MET A 94 -14.47 -4.50 -4.60
CA MET A 94 -13.84 -3.51 -3.73
C MET A 94 -14.61 -3.36 -2.40
N ALA A 95 -15.95 -3.24 -2.48
CA ALA A 95 -16.80 -3.14 -1.29
C ALA A 95 -16.71 -4.39 -0.40
N ALA A 96 -16.85 -5.58 -1.00
CA ALA A 96 -16.83 -6.83 -0.27
C ALA A 96 -15.46 -7.12 0.36
N GLU A 97 -14.37 -6.80 -0.34
CA GLU A 97 -13.00 -7.06 0.13
C GLU A 97 -12.63 -6.17 1.33
N PHE A 98 -12.82 -4.84 1.23
CA PHE A 98 -12.59 -3.97 2.38
C PHE A 98 -13.50 -4.29 3.56
N TYR A 99 -14.77 -4.62 3.28
CA TYR A 99 -15.71 -5.02 4.31
C TYR A 99 -15.28 -6.30 5.05
N LEU A 100 -14.68 -7.27 4.34
CA LEU A 100 -14.13 -8.48 4.95
C LEU A 100 -13.11 -8.14 6.05
N TYR A 101 -12.14 -7.28 5.75
CA TYR A 101 -11.11 -6.90 6.72
C TYR A 101 -11.70 -6.10 7.88
N ARG A 102 -12.66 -5.21 7.60
CA ARG A 102 -13.35 -4.48 8.67
C ARG A 102 -14.15 -5.40 9.58
N ARG A 103 -14.83 -6.41 9.01
CA ARG A 103 -15.51 -7.47 9.78
C ARG A 103 -14.53 -8.33 10.59
N LEU A 104 -13.37 -8.61 10.06
CA LEU A 104 -12.33 -9.31 10.80
C LEU A 104 -11.89 -8.50 12.04
N MET A 105 -11.72 -7.19 11.90
CA MET A 105 -11.41 -6.31 13.06
C MET A 105 -12.53 -6.32 14.11
N GLU A 106 -13.80 -6.39 13.71
CA GLU A 106 -14.90 -6.57 14.67
C GLU A 106 -14.83 -7.93 15.39
N THR A 107 -14.51 -9.01 14.68
CA THR A 107 -14.40 -10.33 15.33
C THR A 107 -13.30 -10.36 16.37
N LEU A 108 -12.24 -9.60 16.15
CA LEU A 108 -11.08 -9.48 17.03
C LEU A 108 -11.29 -8.44 18.15
N ASP A 109 -12.41 -7.70 18.14
CA ASP A 109 -12.62 -6.59 19.07
C ASP A 109 -11.44 -5.57 19.06
N TYR A 110 -10.88 -5.36 17.84
CA TYR A 110 -9.62 -4.64 17.58
C TYR A 110 -9.61 -3.22 18.17
N PHE A 111 -10.75 -2.53 18.10
CA PHE A 111 -10.86 -1.12 18.49
C PHE A 111 -11.17 -0.93 19.97
N ASN A 112 -11.38 -2.00 20.74
CA ASN A 112 -11.75 -1.91 22.16
C ASN A 112 -10.51 -1.88 23.06
N PRO A 113 -10.17 -0.75 23.71
CA PRO A 113 -9.00 -0.66 24.59
C PRO A 113 -9.05 -1.59 25.81
N GLU A 114 -10.25 -2.07 26.18
CA GLU A 114 -10.43 -3.00 27.30
C GLU A 114 -10.30 -4.46 26.85
N SER A 115 -10.28 -4.70 25.56
CA SER A 115 -10.12 -6.05 25.00
C SER A 115 -8.68 -6.55 25.09
N SER A 116 -8.53 -7.82 25.38
CA SER A 116 -7.22 -8.49 25.30
C SER A 116 -6.66 -8.58 23.87
N THR A 117 -7.49 -8.33 22.88
CA THR A 117 -7.15 -8.30 21.45
C THR A 117 -7.11 -6.88 20.88
N TYR A 118 -7.08 -5.85 21.74
CA TYR A 118 -6.93 -4.46 21.33
C TYR A 118 -5.70 -4.27 20.46
N MET A 119 -5.88 -3.70 19.28
CA MET A 119 -4.83 -3.48 18.25
C MET A 119 -4.05 -4.76 17.85
N TYR A 120 -4.64 -5.94 18.07
CA TYR A 120 -4.03 -7.20 17.66
C TYR A 120 -4.03 -7.34 16.13
N ASP A 121 -2.86 -7.48 15.54
CA ASP A 121 -2.69 -7.70 14.10
C ASP A 121 -2.55 -9.21 13.80
N PRO A 122 -3.58 -9.84 13.20
CA PRO A 122 -3.54 -11.26 12.88
C PRO A 122 -2.54 -11.59 11.76
N PHE A 123 -1.99 -10.58 11.09
CA PHE A 123 -1.04 -10.72 9.98
C PHE A 123 0.41 -10.39 10.38
N ALA A 124 0.65 -10.04 11.65
CA ALA A 124 1.97 -9.59 12.11
C ALA A 124 3.09 -10.60 11.81
N LYS A 125 2.82 -11.92 11.94
CA LYS A 125 3.81 -12.98 11.65
C LYS A 125 4.23 -12.98 10.18
N GLN A 126 3.28 -12.77 9.25
CA GLN A 126 3.59 -12.72 7.80
C GLN A 126 4.37 -11.46 7.45
N LYS A 127 3.96 -10.30 7.97
CA LYS A 127 4.68 -9.03 7.78
C LYS A 127 6.10 -9.12 8.32
N ARG A 128 6.27 -9.71 9.51
CA ARG A 128 7.58 -9.93 10.11
C ARG A 128 8.48 -10.85 9.27
N ALA A 129 7.95 -11.94 8.75
CA ALA A 129 8.70 -12.83 7.87
C ALA A 129 9.19 -12.11 6.60
N GLY A 130 8.37 -11.23 6.03
CA GLY A 130 8.75 -10.37 4.91
C GLY A 130 9.87 -9.39 5.25
N LEU A 131 9.86 -8.84 6.48
CA LEU A 131 10.91 -7.96 6.97
C LEU A 131 12.23 -8.73 7.20
N ASP A 132 12.17 -9.87 7.89
CA ASP A 132 13.36 -10.67 8.21
C ASP A 132 14.15 -11.11 6.95
N THR A 133 13.44 -11.37 5.85
CA THR A 133 14.06 -11.78 4.57
C THR A 133 14.51 -10.61 3.70
N SER A 134 14.21 -9.37 4.07
CA SER A 134 14.43 -8.19 3.20
C SER A 134 15.89 -7.72 3.13
N VAL A 135 16.68 -7.93 4.19
CA VAL A 135 17.98 -7.26 4.41
C VAL A 135 18.99 -7.55 3.31
N ALA A 136 19.22 -8.85 3.01
CA ALA A 136 20.22 -9.25 2.03
C ALA A 136 19.95 -8.68 0.62
N THR A 137 18.66 -8.54 0.25
CA THR A 137 18.25 -7.93 -1.03
C THR A 137 18.35 -6.41 -0.98
N ALA A 138 18.01 -5.80 0.15
CA ALA A 138 18.02 -4.34 0.29
C ALA A 138 19.43 -3.75 0.34
N GLU A 139 20.41 -4.46 0.88
CA GLU A 139 21.78 -3.96 1.06
C GLU A 139 22.40 -3.38 -0.22
N PRO A 140 22.49 -4.12 -1.33
CA PRO A 140 23.06 -3.57 -2.56
C PRO A 140 22.20 -2.45 -3.16
N ILE A 141 20.87 -2.49 -2.97
CA ILE A 141 19.95 -1.49 -3.50
C ILE A 141 20.14 -0.14 -2.80
N LEU A 142 20.15 -0.15 -1.47
CA LEU A 142 20.35 1.06 -0.66
C LEU A 142 21.71 1.70 -0.93
N SER A 143 22.76 0.88 -1.06
CA SER A 143 24.09 1.35 -1.47
C SER A 143 24.05 2.05 -2.84
N GLN A 144 23.40 1.43 -3.83
CA GLN A 144 23.36 1.93 -5.20
C GLN A 144 22.55 3.23 -5.33
N ILE A 145 21.37 3.31 -4.69
CA ILE A 145 20.54 4.54 -4.69
C ILE A 145 21.37 5.70 -4.12
N ARG A 146 22.05 5.47 -3.01
CA ARG A 146 22.91 6.48 -2.37
C ARG A 146 24.08 6.93 -3.26
N ASP A 147 24.73 6.01 -3.93
CA ASP A 147 25.90 6.31 -4.77
C ASP A 147 25.51 7.04 -6.05
N LEU A 148 24.40 6.70 -6.67
CA LEU A 148 23.89 7.40 -7.85
C LEU A 148 23.36 8.78 -7.48
N GLY A 149 22.61 8.91 -6.39
CA GLY A 149 22.07 10.18 -5.95
C GLY A 149 23.14 11.24 -5.68
N LYS A 150 24.34 10.82 -5.26
CA LYS A 150 25.49 11.74 -5.11
C LYS A 150 26.09 12.21 -6.45
N LYS A 151 25.87 11.46 -7.53
CA LYS A 151 26.42 11.77 -8.86
C LYS A 151 25.45 12.60 -9.69
N ASP A 152 24.18 12.20 -9.72
CA ASP A 152 23.14 12.87 -10.47
C ASP A 152 21.78 12.69 -9.75
N VAL A 153 21.15 13.79 -9.39
CA VAL A 153 19.85 13.78 -8.68
C VAL A 153 18.75 13.16 -9.52
N LYS A 154 18.79 13.34 -10.85
CA LYS A 154 17.75 12.81 -11.74
C LYS A 154 17.84 11.30 -11.86
N ASP A 155 19.04 10.79 -12.05
CA ASP A 155 19.29 9.34 -12.15
C ASP A 155 18.97 8.63 -10.84
N GLY A 156 19.34 9.24 -9.70
CA GLY A 156 19.00 8.71 -8.39
C GLY A 156 17.50 8.69 -8.13
N PHE A 157 16.76 9.73 -8.53
CA PHE A 157 15.32 9.78 -8.37
C PHE A 157 14.60 8.73 -9.26
N ALA A 158 15.00 8.63 -10.52
CA ALA A 158 14.47 7.61 -11.42
C ALA A 158 14.70 6.20 -10.86
N LEU A 159 15.90 5.91 -10.36
CA LEU A 159 16.25 4.64 -9.77
C LEU A 159 15.43 4.33 -8.51
N ALA A 160 15.35 5.25 -7.57
CA ALA A 160 14.57 5.08 -6.34
C ALA A 160 13.08 4.82 -6.65
N SER A 161 12.51 5.55 -7.63
CA SER A 161 11.13 5.34 -8.08
C SER A 161 10.92 3.97 -8.74
N ALA A 162 11.90 3.50 -9.53
CA ALA A 162 11.85 2.18 -10.15
C ALA A 162 11.88 1.06 -9.09
N PHE A 163 12.72 1.18 -8.05
CA PHE A 163 12.71 0.21 -6.95
C PHE A 163 11.42 0.26 -6.13
N ALA A 164 10.86 1.44 -5.88
CA ALA A 164 9.57 1.57 -5.21
C ALA A 164 8.43 0.94 -6.05
N LEU A 165 8.47 1.01 -7.38
CA LEU A 165 7.51 0.33 -8.25
C LEU A 165 7.65 -1.19 -8.21
N TRP A 166 8.88 -1.69 -8.35
CA TRP A 166 9.13 -3.12 -8.55
C TRP A 166 9.42 -3.89 -7.26
N GLY A 167 9.46 -3.22 -6.10
CA GLY A 167 9.79 -3.83 -4.80
C GLY A 167 8.99 -5.08 -4.46
N ASN A 168 7.70 -5.12 -4.79
CA ASN A 168 6.85 -6.30 -4.57
C ASN A 168 7.17 -7.49 -5.51
N LYS A 169 8.02 -7.29 -6.51
CA LYS A 169 8.28 -8.27 -7.57
C LYS A 169 9.71 -8.73 -7.67
N MET A 170 10.60 -8.12 -6.91
CA MET A 170 12.01 -8.50 -6.95
C MET A 170 12.17 -9.90 -6.36
N ASP A 171 12.10 -10.88 -7.26
CA ASP A 171 12.36 -12.28 -6.93
C ASP A 171 13.79 -12.43 -6.42
N LEU A 172 13.92 -12.89 -5.18
CA LEU A 172 15.19 -13.19 -4.54
C LEU A 172 16.08 -14.12 -5.37
N SER A 173 15.49 -14.88 -6.31
CA SER A 173 16.21 -15.78 -7.22
C SER A 173 17.13 -15.07 -8.23
N ILE A 174 16.95 -13.76 -8.44
CA ILE A 174 17.79 -12.95 -9.34
C ILE A 174 19.14 -12.59 -8.67
N TRP A 175 19.17 -12.62 -7.33
CA TRP A 175 20.37 -12.30 -6.55
C TRP A 175 21.16 -13.57 -6.23
N PRO A 176 22.44 -13.67 -6.66
CA PRO A 176 23.26 -14.81 -6.29
C PRO A 176 23.46 -14.90 -4.78
N ALA A 177 23.20 -16.07 -4.23
CA ALA A 177 23.33 -16.35 -2.79
C ALA A 177 24.75 -16.17 -2.23
N ASP A 178 25.77 -16.02 -3.10
CA ASP A 178 27.16 -15.94 -2.73
C ASP A 178 27.75 -14.51 -2.66
N GLY A 179 26.93 -13.48 -2.85
CA GLY A 179 27.31 -12.05 -2.70
C GLY A 179 28.42 -11.57 -3.65
N LYS A 180 28.80 -12.35 -4.66
CA LYS A 180 29.90 -12.05 -5.61
C LYS A 180 29.45 -11.57 -6.97
N ALA A 181 28.19 -11.12 -7.08
CA ALA A 181 27.62 -10.66 -8.33
C ALA A 181 28.19 -9.33 -8.77
N ASP A 182 28.21 -9.13 -10.10
CA ASP A 182 28.29 -7.81 -10.71
C ASP A 182 26.96 -7.05 -10.43
N VAL A 183 26.89 -6.50 -9.22
CA VAL A 183 25.73 -5.76 -8.74
C VAL A 183 25.31 -4.67 -9.73
N PRO A 184 26.21 -3.81 -10.29
CA PRO A 184 25.84 -2.84 -11.30
C PRO A 184 25.24 -3.46 -12.58
N GLY A 185 25.77 -4.59 -13.04
CA GLY A 185 25.25 -5.28 -14.24
C GLY A 185 23.87 -5.90 -14.01
N ILE A 186 23.63 -6.49 -12.84
CA ILE A 186 22.31 -7.02 -12.45
C ILE A 186 21.30 -5.87 -12.37
N PHE A 187 21.67 -4.74 -11.76
CA PHE A 187 20.82 -3.56 -11.72
C PHE A 187 20.43 -3.06 -13.10
N GLN A 188 21.39 -2.95 -14.02
CA GLN A 188 21.09 -2.53 -15.40
C GLN A 188 20.16 -3.53 -16.10
N GLN A 189 20.31 -4.83 -15.86
CA GLN A 189 19.42 -5.84 -16.41
C GLN A 189 18.01 -5.75 -15.82
N ILE A 190 17.89 -5.52 -14.50
CA ILE A 190 16.61 -5.33 -13.83
C ILE A 190 15.90 -4.08 -14.37
N LEU A 191 16.62 -2.96 -14.47
CA LEU A 191 16.06 -1.71 -15.01
C LEU A 191 15.68 -1.85 -16.49
N ALA A 192 16.49 -2.51 -17.30
CA ALA A 192 16.19 -2.74 -18.71
C ALA A 192 14.96 -3.65 -18.86
N SER A 193 14.89 -4.76 -18.11
CA SER A 193 13.74 -5.66 -18.14
C SER A 193 12.49 -5.01 -17.51
N ALA A 194 12.66 -4.13 -16.54
CA ALA A 194 11.60 -3.34 -15.96
C ALA A 194 11.01 -2.37 -17.00
N ASN A 195 11.84 -1.65 -17.72
CA ASN A 195 11.40 -0.72 -18.78
C ASN A 195 10.64 -1.44 -19.88
N ASP A 196 11.05 -2.65 -20.27
CA ASP A 196 10.36 -3.49 -21.27
C ASP A 196 8.96 -3.94 -20.79
N ASN A 197 8.72 -3.97 -19.48
CA ASN A 197 7.44 -4.34 -18.88
C ASN A 197 6.58 -3.14 -18.46
N LEU A 198 7.03 -1.89 -18.68
CA LEU A 198 6.20 -0.70 -18.44
C LEU A 198 5.24 -0.49 -19.61
N LEU A 199 3.95 -0.51 -19.31
CA LEU A 199 2.89 -0.20 -20.29
C LEU A 199 2.70 1.30 -20.47
N HIS A 200 3.18 2.10 -19.53
CA HIS A 200 3.32 3.54 -19.59
C HIS A 200 4.45 4.00 -18.67
N ASP A 201 5.19 5.04 -19.08
CA ASP A 201 6.36 5.52 -18.34
C ASP A 201 6.47 7.05 -18.37
N ASP A 202 5.98 7.68 -17.30
CA ASP A 202 6.14 9.12 -17.04
C ASP A 202 7.36 9.44 -16.15
N THR A 203 8.32 8.52 -15.99
CA THR A 203 9.50 8.73 -15.13
C THR A 203 10.25 10.03 -15.48
N ALA A 204 10.40 10.34 -16.77
CA ALA A 204 11.08 11.57 -17.17
C ALA A 204 10.32 12.84 -16.74
N THR A 205 8.98 12.82 -16.80
CA THR A 205 8.11 13.91 -16.34
C THR A 205 8.18 14.06 -14.83
N LEU A 206 8.09 12.94 -14.10
CA LEU A 206 8.22 12.89 -12.64
C LEU A 206 9.56 13.47 -12.17
N VAL A 207 10.67 13.03 -12.78
CA VAL A 207 12.02 13.51 -12.45
C VAL A 207 12.17 15.00 -12.77
N GLY A 208 11.62 15.45 -13.91
CA GLY A 208 11.59 16.88 -14.25
C GLY A 208 10.80 17.72 -13.25
N TYR A 209 9.70 17.15 -12.69
CA TYR A 209 8.94 17.79 -11.63
C TYR A 209 9.72 17.81 -10.31
N GLY A 210 10.36 16.72 -9.94
CA GLY A 210 11.24 16.66 -8.77
C GLY A 210 12.39 17.69 -8.80
N GLN A 211 12.96 17.92 -10.00
CA GLN A 211 13.96 18.99 -10.17
C GLN A 211 13.37 20.38 -9.88
N LYS A 212 12.13 20.64 -10.29
CA LYS A 212 11.46 21.92 -9.95
C LYS A 212 11.23 22.06 -8.45
N LEU A 213 10.86 20.98 -7.76
CA LEU A 213 10.74 21.00 -6.30
C LEU A 213 12.08 21.31 -5.64
N LEU A 214 13.16 20.66 -6.08
CA LEU A 214 14.52 20.92 -5.59
C LEU A 214 14.94 22.38 -5.79
N ASP A 215 14.73 22.92 -7.00
CA ASP A 215 15.08 24.30 -7.35
C ASP A 215 14.30 25.33 -6.50
N ASN A 216 13.10 24.97 -6.02
CA ASN A 216 12.27 25.74 -5.10
C ASN A 216 12.58 25.46 -3.61
N GLY A 217 13.64 24.72 -3.32
CA GLY A 217 14.10 24.44 -1.95
C GLY A 217 13.41 23.25 -1.29
N GLY A 218 12.86 22.33 -2.08
CA GLY A 218 12.20 21.09 -1.66
C GLY A 218 10.71 21.24 -1.40
N GLY A 219 9.96 20.14 -1.62
CA GLY A 219 8.51 20.07 -1.44
C GLY A 219 8.08 19.27 -0.21
N GLU A 220 6.77 19.29 0.10
CA GLU A 220 6.11 18.35 0.99
C GLU A 220 5.53 17.22 0.15
N ILE A 221 5.95 15.98 0.43
CA ILE A 221 5.61 14.83 -0.39
C ILE A 221 4.85 13.79 0.46
N ASP A 222 3.75 13.28 -0.10
CA ASP A 222 3.00 12.17 0.50
C ASP A 222 3.30 10.86 -0.23
N ILE A 223 3.35 9.75 0.51
CA ILE A 223 3.40 8.39 -0.03
C ILE A 223 2.22 7.62 0.55
N VAL A 224 1.23 7.29 -0.28
CA VAL A 224 0.15 6.37 0.08
C VAL A 224 0.71 4.96 -0.03
N VAL A 225 1.03 4.40 1.13
CA VAL A 225 1.76 3.14 1.25
C VAL A 225 0.85 1.95 0.96
N ASP A 226 1.41 0.89 0.40
CA ASP A 226 0.73 -0.39 0.17
C ASP A 226 1.23 -1.44 1.19
N ASN A 227 2.15 -2.30 0.83
CA ASN A 227 2.53 -3.46 1.63
C ASN A 227 3.71 -3.20 2.58
N ALA A 228 3.69 -3.85 3.75
CA ALA A 228 4.84 -4.02 4.63
C ALA A 228 5.92 -4.95 4.00
N GLY A 229 6.99 -5.24 4.73
CA GLY A 229 8.09 -6.09 4.26
C GLY A 229 8.99 -5.38 3.26
N PHE A 230 9.50 -6.12 2.28
CA PHE A 230 10.48 -5.58 1.32
C PHE A 230 9.94 -4.41 0.50
N GLU A 231 8.64 -4.40 0.15
CA GLU A 231 8.02 -3.29 -0.57
C GLU A 231 8.10 -1.99 0.25
N LEU A 232 7.77 -2.04 1.54
CA LEU A 232 7.91 -0.89 2.43
C LEU A 232 9.37 -0.42 2.51
N ILE A 233 10.35 -1.33 2.57
CA ILE A 233 11.76 -0.94 2.55
C ILE A 233 12.12 -0.14 1.29
N MET A 234 11.56 -0.49 0.14
CA MET A 234 11.78 0.28 -1.10
C MET A 234 11.07 1.63 -1.09
N ASP A 235 9.91 1.73 -0.46
CA ASP A 235 9.22 3.02 -0.24
C ASP A 235 10.00 3.91 0.74
N LEU A 236 10.58 3.33 1.81
CA LEU A 236 11.47 4.04 2.72
C LEU A 236 12.77 4.48 2.02
N ALA A 237 13.30 3.68 1.09
CA ALA A 237 14.47 4.05 0.29
C ALA A 237 14.16 5.22 -0.65
N LEU A 238 12.97 5.26 -1.27
CA LEU A 238 12.50 6.41 -2.04
C LEU A 238 12.38 7.66 -1.14
N ALA A 239 11.74 7.53 0.02
CA ALA A 239 11.59 8.63 0.98
C ALA A 239 12.94 9.14 1.52
N ASP A 240 13.88 8.24 1.82
CA ASP A 240 15.27 8.58 2.21
C ASP A 240 15.95 9.41 1.11
N TYR A 241 15.87 8.92 -0.13
CA TYR A 241 16.41 9.61 -1.28
C TYR A 241 15.83 11.02 -1.47
N LEU A 242 14.50 11.16 -1.37
CA LEU A 242 13.81 12.43 -1.53
C LEU A 242 14.27 13.48 -0.50
N ILE A 243 14.50 13.06 0.76
CA ILE A 243 15.01 13.95 1.83
C ILE A 243 16.51 14.25 1.62
N ASP A 244 17.34 13.22 1.34
CA ASP A 244 18.80 13.38 1.23
C ASP A 244 19.19 14.25 0.02
N SER A 245 18.47 14.11 -1.10
CA SER A 245 18.67 14.92 -2.31
C SER A 245 18.14 16.35 -2.20
N GLY A 246 17.29 16.64 -1.20
CA GLY A 246 16.62 17.92 -1.02
C GLY A 246 15.39 18.13 -1.93
N VAL A 247 14.95 17.10 -2.67
CA VAL A 247 13.67 17.14 -3.42
C VAL A 247 12.50 17.29 -2.48
N ALA A 248 12.57 16.64 -1.30
CA ALA A 248 11.59 16.83 -0.24
C ALA A 248 12.17 17.50 1.01
N LYS A 249 11.39 18.37 1.64
CA LYS A 249 11.58 18.86 3.02
C LYS A 249 11.02 17.87 4.03
N THR A 250 9.86 17.34 3.71
CA THR A 250 9.09 16.42 4.56
C THR A 250 8.49 15.33 3.67
N VAL A 251 8.51 14.09 4.15
CA VAL A 251 7.75 12.99 3.57
C VAL A 251 6.72 12.52 4.59
N ARG A 252 5.45 12.48 4.17
CA ARG A 252 4.36 11.94 4.99
C ARG A 252 3.91 10.61 4.40
N PHE A 253 3.93 9.59 5.23
CA PHE A 253 3.40 8.27 4.88
C PHE A 253 1.92 8.22 5.25
N GLN A 254 1.08 8.02 4.24
CA GLN A 254 -0.35 7.77 4.41
C GLN A 254 -0.53 6.26 4.60
N LEU A 255 -0.89 5.86 5.81
CA LEU A 255 -0.89 4.48 6.28
C LEU A 255 -2.30 3.98 6.59
N LYS A 256 -2.46 2.67 6.58
CA LYS A 256 -3.72 2.02 6.96
C LYS A 256 -3.95 2.18 8.46
N SER A 257 -5.18 2.43 8.86
CA SER A 257 -5.55 2.62 10.29
C SER A 257 -5.84 1.31 11.03
N HIS A 258 -5.97 0.21 10.31
CA HIS A 258 -6.10 -1.14 10.87
C HIS A 258 -5.61 -2.19 9.86
N PRO A 259 -5.28 -3.42 10.32
CA PRO A 259 -4.86 -4.51 9.43
C PRO A 259 -5.85 -4.76 8.30
N THR A 260 -5.35 -4.71 7.05
CA THR A 260 -6.15 -4.91 5.85
C THR A 260 -5.28 -5.53 4.75
N PHE A 261 -5.88 -6.20 3.76
CA PHE A 261 -5.21 -6.89 2.64
C PHE A 261 -4.03 -7.79 3.04
N VAL A 262 -4.01 -8.27 4.30
CA VAL A 262 -2.97 -9.14 4.89
C VAL A 262 -1.65 -8.41 5.10
N SER A 263 -1.10 -7.81 4.07
CA SER A 263 0.27 -7.25 4.08
C SER A 263 0.32 -5.72 4.15
N ASP A 264 -0.81 -5.01 4.10
CA ASP A 264 -0.81 -3.55 4.09
C ASP A 264 -0.18 -2.96 5.35
N ALA A 265 0.59 -1.89 5.16
CA ALA A 265 1.40 -1.30 6.21
C ALA A 265 0.61 -0.35 7.12
N LEU A 266 0.82 -0.51 8.41
CA LEU A 266 0.40 0.36 9.51
C LEU A 266 1.57 1.21 9.99
N GLU A 267 1.32 2.23 10.79
CA GLU A 267 2.39 3.00 11.44
C GLU A 267 3.32 2.12 12.27
N LYS A 268 2.77 1.15 13.01
CA LYS A 268 3.57 0.22 13.80
C LYS A 268 4.53 -0.59 12.93
N ASP A 269 4.09 -1.02 11.74
CA ASP A 269 4.93 -1.77 10.81
C ASP A 269 6.08 -0.90 10.29
N LEU A 270 5.79 0.35 9.89
CA LEU A 270 6.82 1.29 9.46
C LEU A 270 7.88 1.51 10.54
N ARG A 271 7.44 1.75 11.78
CA ARG A 271 8.35 1.96 12.92
C ARG A 271 9.18 0.72 13.22
N GLU A 272 8.58 -0.47 13.17
CA GLU A 272 9.28 -1.74 13.34
C GLU A 272 10.35 -1.95 12.27
N HIS A 273 10.04 -1.65 10.99
CA HIS A 273 11.00 -1.73 9.88
C HIS A 273 12.20 -0.80 10.09
N VAL A 274 11.93 0.45 10.48
CA VAL A 274 12.98 1.43 10.77
C VAL A 274 13.85 0.99 11.95
N GLU A 275 13.24 0.51 13.03
CA GLU A 275 13.96 0.02 14.21
C GLU A 275 14.81 -1.22 13.90
N PHE A 276 14.22 -2.16 13.15
CA PHE A 276 14.91 -3.38 12.74
C PHE A 276 16.18 -3.07 11.94
N TYR A 277 16.07 -2.19 10.92
CA TYR A 277 17.21 -1.80 10.09
C TYR A 277 18.28 -1.05 10.88
N ALA A 278 17.89 -0.14 11.78
CA ALA A 278 18.85 0.59 12.60
C ALA A 278 19.64 -0.30 13.59
N ASN A 279 19.08 -1.45 13.95
CA ASN A 279 19.67 -2.39 14.92
C ASN A 279 20.32 -3.63 14.27
N ILE A 280 20.50 -3.64 12.93
CA ILE A 280 21.23 -4.74 12.25
C ILE A 280 22.62 -4.86 12.85
N ALA A 281 22.95 -6.07 13.29
CA ALA A 281 24.22 -6.37 13.97
C ALA A 281 25.35 -6.72 12.99
N GLU A 282 24.99 -7.33 11.86
CA GLU A 282 25.93 -7.87 10.89
C GLU A 282 26.65 -6.75 10.11
N GLU A 283 27.99 -6.76 10.14
CA GLU A 283 28.80 -5.73 9.46
C GLU A 283 28.66 -5.76 7.93
N GLU A 284 28.28 -6.89 7.36
CA GLU A 284 28.05 -7.04 5.92
C GLU A 284 26.84 -6.26 5.39
N TYR A 285 25.90 -5.85 6.27
CA TYR A 285 24.71 -5.07 5.93
C TYR A 285 24.83 -3.60 6.38
N SER A 286 26.00 -3.02 6.17
CA SER A 286 26.30 -1.65 6.62
C SER A 286 25.41 -0.58 5.99
N SER A 287 25.04 -0.72 4.71
CA SER A 287 24.15 0.24 4.02
C SER A 287 22.73 0.19 4.58
N CYS A 288 22.23 -1.00 4.90
CA CYS A 288 20.95 -1.17 5.59
C CYS A 288 20.94 -0.50 6.96
N LYS A 289 21.99 -0.75 7.78
CA LYS A 289 22.13 -0.16 9.10
C LYS A 289 22.23 1.37 9.07
N GLU A 290 23.03 1.90 8.15
CA GLU A 290 23.16 3.34 7.97
C GLU A 290 21.84 3.97 7.52
N ALA A 291 21.09 3.31 6.63
CA ALA A 291 19.76 3.75 6.20
C ALA A 291 18.79 3.77 7.39
N GLY A 292 18.69 2.68 8.15
CA GLY A 292 17.84 2.61 9.35
C GLY A 292 18.16 3.70 10.37
N SER A 293 19.45 3.99 10.59
CA SER A 293 19.87 5.08 11.50
C SER A 293 19.44 6.46 11.00
N ARG A 294 19.51 6.72 9.68
CA ARG A 294 18.99 7.97 9.09
C ARG A 294 17.48 8.07 9.22
N TRP A 295 16.76 6.97 8.94
CA TRP A 295 15.30 6.90 9.02
C TRP A 295 14.79 7.18 10.43
N GLN A 296 15.45 6.64 11.47
CA GLN A 296 15.16 7.01 12.87
C GLN A 296 15.35 8.52 13.10
N GLY A 297 16.42 9.11 12.54
CA GLY A 297 16.66 10.54 12.60
C GLY A 297 15.55 11.36 11.90
N TYR A 298 15.04 10.89 10.77
CA TYR A 298 13.95 11.58 10.06
C TYR A 298 12.63 11.51 10.82
N LEU A 299 12.28 10.36 11.39
CA LEU A 299 11.11 10.23 12.28
C LEU A 299 11.22 11.13 13.50
N SER A 300 12.40 11.14 14.14
CA SER A 300 12.64 11.94 15.36
C SER A 300 12.63 13.45 15.11
N SER A 301 13.08 13.88 13.93
CA SER A 301 13.13 15.32 13.55
C SER A 301 11.84 15.82 12.90
N GLY A 302 10.86 14.95 12.63
CA GLY A 302 9.63 15.30 11.93
C GLY A 302 9.80 15.49 10.41
N LYS A 303 10.95 15.13 9.84
CA LYS A 303 11.12 15.06 8.38
C LYS A 303 10.30 13.93 7.77
N TRP A 304 10.09 12.85 8.52
CA TRP A 304 9.14 11.79 8.21
C TRP A 304 7.98 11.85 9.19
N VAL A 305 6.75 11.83 8.66
CA VAL A 305 5.52 11.90 9.42
C VAL A 305 4.65 10.69 9.06
N CYS A 306 4.21 9.94 10.05
CA CYS A 306 3.21 8.88 9.84
C CYS A 306 1.81 9.46 10.02
N ASN A 307 0.88 9.08 9.15
CA ASN A 307 -0.52 9.50 9.20
C ASN A 307 -1.43 8.32 8.86
N GLU A 308 -2.03 7.73 9.90
CA GLU A 308 -3.07 6.72 9.71
C GLU A 308 -4.43 7.41 9.49
N ASN A 309 -5.18 6.93 8.50
CA ASN A 309 -6.51 7.49 8.21
C ASN A 309 -7.48 6.37 7.80
N SER A 310 -8.72 6.43 8.31
CA SER A 310 -9.78 5.47 8.03
C SER A 310 -10.12 5.38 6.53
N PHE A 311 -9.96 6.48 5.80
CA PHE A 311 -10.18 6.47 4.35
C PHE A 311 -9.32 5.43 3.62
N TRP A 312 -8.10 5.19 4.08
CA TRP A 312 -7.20 4.24 3.41
C TRP A 312 -7.58 2.77 3.61
N VAL A 313 -8.49 2.47 4.54
CA VAL A 313 -9.04 1.13 4.80
C VAL A 313 -10.51 0.99 4.40
N GLN A 314 -11.00 1.88 3.52
CA GLN A 314 -12.38 1.93 3.04
C GLN A 314 -12.44 1.82 1.52
N PRO A 315 -13.54 1.29 0.93
CA PRO A 315 -13.66 1.04 -0.51
C PRO A 315 -13.97 2.26 -1.39
N PRO A 316 -14.42 3.43 -0.89
CA PRO A 316 -14.79 4.54 -1.76
C PRO A 316 -13.66 4.92 -2.72
N PRO A 317 -13.98 5.32 -3.96
CA PRO A 317 -13.01 5.84 -4.91
C PRO A 317 -12.36 7.13 -4.38
N MET A 318 -11.16 7.45 -4.87
CA MET A 318 -10.40 8.58 -4.32
C MET A 318 -11.03 9.95 -4.63
N TRP A 319 -11.93 10.07 -5.58
CA TRP A 319 -12.73 11.31 -5.75
C TRP A 319 -13.76 11.54 -4.65
N GLU A 320 -14.08 10.51 -3.85
CA GLU A 320 -14.93 10.61 -2.65
C GLU A 320 -14.11 10.82 -1.36
N MET A 321 -12.83 11.19 -1.50
CA MET A 321 -11.97 11.52 -0.36
C MET A 321 -12.66 12.53 0.56
N PRO A 322 -12.67 12.28 1.89
CA PRO A 322 -13.23 13.22 2.87
C PRO A 322 -12.62 14.62 2.73
N SER A 323 -13.46 15.65 2.95
CA SER A 323 -13.09 17.04 2.69
C SER A 323 -11.92 17.52 3.55
N ASP A 324 -11.79 17.04 4.77
CA ASP A 324 -10.67 17.35 5.67
C ASP A 324 -9.34 16.80 5.12
N LEU A 325 -9.30 15.53 4.70
CA LEU A 325 -8.12 14.93 4.08
C LEU A 325 -7.79 15.59 2.73
N ARG A 326 -8.82 15.82 1.88
CA ARG A 326 -8.65 16.50 0.59
C ARG A 326 -8.06 17.89 0.76
N ASN A 327 -8.58 18.69 1.70
CA ASN A 327 -8.13 20.05 1.95
C ASN A 327 -6.72 20.08 2.55
N ASP A 328 -6.39 19.13 3.45
CA ASP A 328 -5.03 18.99 3.97
C ASP A 328 -4.05 18.72 2.82
N MET A 329 -4.32 17.72 1.98
CA MET A 329 -3.45 17.41 0.84
C MET A 329 -3.36 18.58 -0.13
N LYS A 330 -4.48 19.22 -0.50
CA LYS A 330 -4.50 20.37 -1.42
C LYS A 330 -3.69 21.55 -0.91
N SER A 331 -3.69 21.80 0.39
CA SER A 331 -3.05 23.00 0.95
C SER A 331 -1.55 22.88 1.15
N ARG A 332 -1.02 21.66 1.30
CA ARG A 332 0.40 21.46 1.65
C ARG A 332 1.15 20.52 0.73
N CYS A 333 0.47 19.54 0.07
CA CYS A 333 1.17 18.47 -0.62
C CYS A 333 1.60 18.91 -2.03
N ASP A 334 2.90 18.89 -2.28
CA ASP A 334 3.48 19.22 -3.58
C ASP A 334 3.56 18.02 -4.53
N LEU A 335 3.51 16.78 -4.01
CA LEU A 335 3.48 15.54 -4.78
C LEU A 335 2.99 14.38 -3.92
N THR A 336 2.08 13.57 -4.45
CA THR A 336 1.66 12.31 -3.83
C THR A 336 2.08 11.12 -4.67
N PHE A 337 2.75 10.14 -4.05
CA PHE A 337 2.94 8.82 -4.63
C PHE A 337 1.78 7.90 -4.22
N ILE A 338 1.15 7.26 -5.18
CA ILE A 338 0.14 6.22 -4.96
C ILE A 338 0.80 4.87 -5.25
N LYS A 339 0.92 4.04 -4.19
CA LYS A 339 1.59 2.74 -4.27
C LYS A 339 0.59 1.60 -4.33
N GLY A 340 0.88 0.63 -5.19
CA GLY A 340 0.20 -0.66 -5.24
C GLY A 340 -1.10 -0.71 -6.03
N ASP A 341 -1.58 -1.95 -6.25
CA ASP A 341 -2.72 -2.23 -7.11
C ASP A 341 -4.07 -1.81 -6.50
N ALA A 342 -4.28 -2.09 -5.21
CA ALA A 342 -5.54 -1.75 -4.54
C ALA A 342 -5.76 -0.23 -4.45
N ASN A 343 -4.72 0.54 -4.13
CA ASN A 343 -4.79 1.99 -4.11
C ASN A 343 -5.00 2.56 -5.53
N TYR A 344 -4.34 2.00 -6.55
CA TYR A 344 -4.54 2.40 -7.94
C TYR A 344 -5.97 2.10 -8.43
N ARG A 345 -6.54 0.95 -8.06
CA ARG A 345 -7.94 0.64 -8.37
C ARG A 345 -8.89 1.69 -7.79
N ARG A 346 -8.69 2.10 -6.54
CA ARG A 346 -9.46 3.19 -5.92
C ARG A 346 -9.24 4.54 -6.61
N LEU A 347 -8.02 4.79 -7.09
CA LEU A 347 -7.70 5.98 -7.88
C LEU A 347 -8.52 6.04 -9.16
N LEU A 348 -8.78 4.90 -9.81
CA LEU A 348 -9.62 4.79 -11.01
C LEU A 348 -11.09 4.47 -10.70
N GLY A 349 -11.49 4.41 -9.41
CA GLY A 349 -12.84 4.06 -8.97
C GLY A 349 -13.23 2.61 -9.22
N ASP A 350 -12.26 1.73 -9.46
CA ASP A 350 -12.47 0.32 -9.84
C ASP A 350 -13.37 0.14 -11.08
N LEU A 351 -13.33 1.13 -11.98
CA LEU A 351 -14.12 1.17 -13.20
C LEU A 351 -13.35 0.62 -14.40
N GLU A 352 -14.07 0.10 -15.39
CA GLU A 352 -13.54 -0.33 -16.68
C GLU A 352 -13.31 0.90 -17.58
N TRP A 353 -12.10 1.45 -17.55
CA TRP A 353 -11.64 2.48 -18.47
C TRP A 353 -11.06 1.83 -19.73
N ASP A 354 -11.12 2.55 -20.86
CA ASP A 354 -10.28 2.20 -22.00
C ASP A 354 -8.80 2.30 -21.55
N PHE A 355 -8.00 1.28 -21.83
CA PHE A 355 -6.59 1.28 -21.42
C PHE A 355 -5.80 2.46 -21.99
N SER A 356 -6.23 3.02 -23.12
CA SER A 356 -5.62 4.19 -23.75
C SER A 356 -6.21 5.53 -23.29
N ALA A 357 -7.26 5.54 -22.45
CA ALA A 357 -7.82 6.78 -21.88
C ALA A 357 -6.73 7.54 -21.11
N PRO A 358 -6.43 8.82 -21.40
CA PRO A 358 -5.33 9.53 -20.75
C PRO A 358 -5.49 9.55 -19.23
N PHE A 359 -4.41 9.27 -18.50
CA PHE A 359 -4.42 9.28 -17.03
C PHE A 359 -4.81 10.65 -16.48
N GLU A 360 -4.40 11.74 -17.14
CA GLU A 360 -4.79 13.11 -16.81
C GLU A 360 -6.32 13.31 -16.86
N ASP A 361 -7.00 12.73 -17.85
CA ASP A 361 -8.46 12.87 -17.99
C ASP A 361 -9.23 12.08 -16.90
N VAL A 362 -8.63 10.99 -16.40
CA VAL A 362 -9.24 10.13 -15.40
C VAL A 362 -8.98 10.64 -13.98
N VAL A 363 -7.76 11.10 -13.71
CA VAL A 363 -7.27 11.40 -12.35
C VAL A 363 -7.00 12.88 -12.15
N GLY A 364 -6.47 13.58 -13.15
CA GLY A 364 -6.04 14.97 -13.05
C GLY A 364 -7.16 15.93 -12.68
N ASN A 365 -8.39 15.63 -13.07
CA ASN A 365 -9.54 16.50 -12.82
C ASN A 365 -10.01 16.55 -11.36
N TYR A 366 -9.61 15.58 -10.52
CA TYR A 366 -10.14 15.50 -9.15
C TYR A 366 -9.09 15.36 -8.07
N PHE A 367 -7.90 14.81 -8.37
CA PHE A 367 -6.89 14.57 -7.34
C PHE A 367 -6.33 15.91 -6.83
N PRO A 368 -6.24 16.13 -5.50
CA PRO A 368 -6.07 17.48 -4.93
C PRO A 368 -4.69 18.12 -5.14
N CYS A 369 -3.70 17.35 -5.57
CA CYS A 369 -2.31 17.80 -5.77
C CYS A 369 -1.64 16.98 -6.88
N PRO A 370 -0.43 17.32 -7.32
CA PRO A 370 0.33 16.48 -8.25
C PRO A 370 0.46 15.06 -7.74
N VAL A 371 0.25 14.08 -8.63
CA VAL A 371 0.17 12.66 -8.26
C VAL A 371 0.99 11.79 -9.20
N CYS A 372 1.76 10.87 -8.62
CA CYS A 372 2.45 9.82 -9.35
C CYS A 372 1.97 8.45 -8.87
N ALA A 373 1.43 7.63 -9.77
CA ALA A 373 1.03 6.27 -9.46
C ALA A 373 2.12 5.28 -9.89
N LEU A 374 2.62 4.50 -8.93
CA LEU A 374 3.58 3.42 -9.11
C LEU A 374 2.85 2.08 -8.87
N ARG A 375 2.49 1.38 -9.96
CA ARG A 375 1.67 0.18 -9.88
C ARG A 375 2.23 -0.96 -10.72
N THR A 376 2.34 -2.16 -10.14
CA THR A 376 2.39 -3.44 -10.87
C THR A 376 0.98 -3.98 -11.03
N LEU A 377 0.63 -4.46 -12.23
CA LEU A 377 -0.74 -4.88 -12.55
C LEU A 377 -1.07 -6.22 -11.89
N LYS A 378 -2.11 -6.22 -11.04
CA LYS A 378 -2.71 -7.42 -10.42
C LYS A 378 -4.22 -7.48 -10.64
N ALA A 379 -4.78 -6.55 -11.45
CA ALA A 379 -6.20 -6.48 -11.81
C ALA A 379 -6.37 -5.94 -13.23
N GLU A 380 -7.51 -6.25 -13.84
CA GLU A 380 -7.89 -5.87 -15.22
C GLU A 380 -8.36 -4.40 -15.34
N VAL A 381 -8.09 -3.57 -14.36
CA VAL A 381 -8.40 -2.15 -14.35
C VAL A 381 -7.18 -1.34 -14.75
N GLY A 382 -7.34 -0.36 -15.61
CA GLY A 382 -6.23 0.52 -16.02
C GLY A 382 -6.64 1.59 -17.02
N CYS A 383 -5.80 2.60 -17.17
CA CYS A 383 -5.92 3.67 -18.18
C CYS A 383 -4.51 4.16 -18.53
N GLY A 384 -4.38 5.11 -19.45
CA GLY A 384 -3.12 5.79 -19.80
C GLY A 384 -2.03 4.92 -20.39
N MET A 385 -2.35 3.71 -20.85
CA MET A 385 -1.36 2.75 -21.35
C MET A 385 -1.15 2.89 -22.86
N GLU A 386 0.07 2.65 -23.31
CA GLU A 386 0.42 2.68 -24.74
C GLU A 386 -0.19 1.48 -25.46
N LYS A 387 -1.03 1.75 -26.46
CA LYS A 387 -1.79 0.73 -27.19
C LYS A 387 -0.94 -0.43 -27.71
N GLU A 388 0.19 -0.14 -28.34
CA GLU A 388 1.11 -1.17 -28.88
C GLU A 388 1.68 -2.05 -27.76
N LYS A 389 2.05 -1.47 -26.61
CA LYS A 389 2.55 -2.21 -25.46
C LYS A 389 1.46 -3.10 -24.85
N VAL A 390 0.22 -2.61 -24.76
CA VAL A 390 -0.92 -3.41 -24.31
C VAL A 390 -1.19 -4.57 -25.26
N GLU A 391 -1.21 -4.34 -26.59
CA GLU A 391 -1.39 -5.41 -27.59
C GLU A 391 -0.29 -6.49 -27.50
N ASN A 392 0.93 -6.08 -27.16
CA ASN A 392 2.03 -7.04 -26.94
C ASN A 392 1.88 -7.77 -25.58
N ALA A 393 1.47 -7.07 -24.52
CA ALA A 393 1.23 -7.67 -23.22
C ALA A 393 0.09 -8.70 -23.25
N MET A 394 -0.97 -8.46 -24.02
CA MET A 394 -2.10 -9.39 -24.22
C MET A 394 -1.72 -10.77 -24.78
N LYS A 395 -0.51 -10.91 -25.35
CA LYS A 395 0.04 -12.20 -25.80
C LYS A 395 0.57 -13.06 -24.63
N VAL A 396 0.65 -12.49 -23.44
CA VAL A 396 1.11 -13.16 -22.21
C VAL A 396 -0.11 -13.58 -21.40
N ASP A 397 -0.15 -14.83 -20.97
CA ASP A 397 -1.25 -15.37 -20.15
C ASP A 397 -1.40 -14.57 -18.85
N ASN A 398 -2.64 -14.20 -18.54
CA ASN A 398 -2.98 -13.41 -17.35
C ASN A 398 -2.18 -12.09 -17.22
N TRP A 399 -1.82 -11.46 -18.33
CA TRP A 399 -0.94 -10.28 -18.39
C TRP A 399 -1.35 -9.16 -17.43
N SER A 400 -2.66 -8.92 -17.26
CA SER A 400 -3.23 -7.86 -16.42
C SER A 400 -3.24 -8.20 -14.92
N THR A 401 -2.98 -9.49 -14.57
CA THR A 401 -3.12 -9.97 -13.18
C THR A 401 -1.90 -10.69 -12.64
N ASN A 402 -0.92 -11.02 -13.50
CA ASN A 402 0.28 -11.78 -13.11
C ASN A 402 1.39 -10.93 -12.46
N GLY A 403 1.18 -9.62 -12.33
CA GLY A 403 2.13 -8.67 -11.76
C GLY A 403 3.36 -8.41 -12.66
N ARG A 404 3.48 -8.98 -13.86
CA ARG A 404 4.64 -8.81 -14.74
C ARG A 404 4.76 -7.39 -15.28
N PHE A 405 3.64 -6.75 -15.58
CA PHE A 405 3.60 -5.43 -16.16
C PHE A 405 3.33 -4.36 -15.10
N GLY A 406 3.79 -3.15 -15.38
CA GLY A 406 3.60 -2.01 -14.51
C GLY A 406 3.37 -0.72 -15.27
N VAL A 407 3.07 0.33 -14.53
CA VAL A 407 2.92 1.70 -15.03
C VAL A 407 3.56 2.69 -14.07
N VAL A 408 4.13 3.74 -14.63
CA VAL A 408 4.48 4.98 -13.95
C VAL A 408 3.60 6.05 -14.58
N HIS A 409 2.59 6.50 -13.87
CA HIS A 409 1.70 7.58 -14.32
C HIS A 409 1.95 8.85 -13.51
N PHE A 410 1.96 9.99 -14.17
CA PHE A 410 2.07 11.29 -13.52
C PHE A 410 0.97 12.24 -14.02
N SER A 411 0.36 13.00 -13.10
CA SER A 411 -0.58 14.08 -13.38
C SER A 411 -0.31 15.27 -12.46
N MET A 412 -0.59 16.48 -12.94
CA MET A 412 -0.49 17.68 -12.09
C MET A 412 -1.61 17.80 -11.06
N GLY A 413 -2.64 16.95 -11.15
CA GLY A 413 -3.81 17.04 -10.29
C GLY A 413 -4.71 18.23 -10.62
N SER A 414 -5.80 18.37 -9.84
CA SER A 414 -6.77 19.43 -10.04
C SER A 414 -6.24 20.79 -9.60
N THR A 415 -6.43 21.78 -10.45
CA THR A 415 -6.15 23.19 -10.14
C THR A 415 -7.36 23.93 -9.55
N GLU A 416 -8.54 23.24 -9.46
CA GLU A 416 -9.79 23.79 -8.94
C GLU A 416 -9.98 23.59 -7.44
#